data_583b45f31bd62e929a9994f2076253c2
#
_entry.id   583b45f31bd62e929a9994f2076253c2
#
_cell.length_a   1.000
_cell.length_b   1.000
_cell.length_c   1.000
_cell.angle_alpha   90.00
_cell.angle_beta   90.00
_cell.angle_gamma   90.00
#
_symmetry.space_group_name_H-M   'P 1'
#
loop_
_entity.id
_entity.type
_entity.pdbx_description
1 polymer ?
#
loop_
_entity_poly.entity_id
_entity_poly.type
_entity_poly.pdbx_seq_one_letter_code
_entity_poly.pdbx_strand_id
1 'polypeptide(L)'
;MSLSRRRLMGASLLTAAAPMGRSFAQSVSKDTTIRIGVLEDMSGPYRDITGPTSVVCTQQAIREFRAANPDIAVELVSADHQNKPDVGLGIVREWFDQSGVDAVVGVSNSALAIAMKSVVEEKDKLHLNTSAASSALTSEYCSPNSLHWGYDTWCLAHATGGPLVRQGLDTWFFITPNYAFGKMFQSDVTDAVTAAGGKIIGGVSYPFPETTDFSAFFLQAQSSGAKAIAFTGAGNDFVNCVKQAHEFGLTMGNTTFVGFSGYINSVVALGLPVAQGLTEAETFYWDLNDRTRAFTARVRPYLSAGTLPCQNQAGSYAAVLHYLKAAKAMGPAKAKASGRATMAAMKATPTDDDCFGAGSIRADGRVIHPSYLFGVKSPAESKYPGDLYKVLATTPTDKAFRPISEGRCAMVHT
;
A
#
# COMPACT_ATOMS: atom_id res chain seq x y z
N MET A 1 -62.97 -37.31 -64.39
CA MET A 1 -63.73 -38.49 -63.92
C MET A 1 -63.56 -38.51 -62.42
N SER A 2 -64.58 -38.03 -61.73
CA SER A 2 -65.72 -38.73 -61.17
C SER A 2 -65.50 -39.20 -59.72
N LEU A 3 -66.12 -38.46 -58.80
CA LEU A 3 -67.01 -38.95 -57.71
C LEU A 3 -66.35 -39.75 -56.56
N SER A 4 -66.69 -39.66 -55.31
CA SER A 4 -67.89 -39.15 -54.61
C SER A 4 -67.70 -39.34 -53.10
N ARG A 5 -68.19 -38.39 -52.35
CA ARG A 5 -68.89 -38.40 -51.05
C ARG A 5 -68.84 -39.65 -50.13
N ARG A 6 -68.55 -39.49 -48.80
CA ARG A 6 -69.66 -39.50 -47.79
C ARG A 6 -69.18 -39.27 -46.37
N ARG A 7 -69.96 -38.55 -45.65
CA ARG A 7 -69.97 -38.13 -44.24
C ARG A 7 -69.98 -39.35 -43.30
N LEU A 8 -69.40 -39.19 -42.13
CA LEU A 8 -69.98 -39.67 -40.87
C LEU A 8 -69.53 -38.80 -39.70
N MET A 9 -70.50 -38.30 -38.93
CA MET A 9 -70.28 -37.59 -37.68
C MET A 9 -69.83 -38.55 -36.57
N GLY A 10 -68.87 -38.14 -35.77
CA GLY A 10 -68.58 -38.75 -34.50
C GLY A 10 -68.19 -37.68 -33.52
N ALA A 11 -69.04 -37.40 -32.54
CA ALA A 11 -68.75 -36.51 -31.44
C ALA A 11 -67.72 -37.14 -30.50
N SER A 12 -66.62 -36.45 -30.21
CA SER A 12 -65.70 -36.81 -29.17
C SER A 12 -65.43 -35.63 -28.26
N LEU A 13 -65.68 -35.84 -26.99
CA LEU A 13 -65.46 -34.90 -25.87
C LEU A 13 -64.01 -34.38 -25.86
N LEU A 14 -63.86 -33.06 -25.85
CA LEU A 14 -62.63 -32.38 -25.54
C LEU A 14 -62.47 -32.33 -24.03
N THR A 15 -61.52 -33.12 -23.48
CA THR A 15 -60.89 -32.92 -22.18
C THR A 15 -59.74 -31.94 -22.35
N ALA A 16 -59.93 -30.71 -21.85
CA ALA A 16 -58.91 -29.69 -21.80
C ALA A 16 -57.90 -30.05 -20.70
N ALA A 17 -56.72 -30.60 -21.08
CA ALA A 17 -55.55 -30.68 -20.20
C ALA A 17 -54.81 -29.35 -20.24
N ALA A 18 -54.89 -28.60 -19.15
CA ALA A 18 -54.06 -27.39 -18.94
C ALA A 18 -52.59 -27.81 -18.79
N PRO A 19 -51.65 -27.22 -19.53
CA PRO A 19 -50.22 -27.45 -19.26
C PRO A 19 -49.83 -26.74 -17.95
N MET A 20 -49.56 -27.52 -16.90
CA MET A 20 -48.81 -27.02 -15.74
C MET A 20 -47.42 -26.56 -16.19
N GLY A 21 -47.28 -25.29 -16.51
CA GLY A 21 -46.00 -24.64 -16.69
C GLY A 21 -45.22 -24.66 -15.37
N ARG A 22 -44.30 -25.63 -15.25
CA ARG A 22 -43.25 -25.55 -14.23
C ARG A 22 -42.38 -24.36 -14.60
N SER A 23 -42.61 -23.21 -13.97
CA SER A 23 -41.63 -22.14 -13.87
C SER A 23 -40.37 -22.71 -13.18
N PHE A 24 -39.40 -23.12 -13.97
CA PHE A 24 -38.02 -23.22 -13.47
C PHE A 24 -37.55 -21.79 -13.19
N ALA A 25 -37.79 -21.32 -11.97
CA ALA A 25 -37.01 -20.21 -11.44
C ALA A 25 -35.56 -20.71 -11.39
N GLN A 26 -34.78 -20.38 -12.42
CA GLN A 26 -33.36 -20.47 -12.40
C GLN A 26 -32.91 -19.58 -11.23
N SER A 27 -32.63 -20.16 -10.07
CA SER A 27 -31.87 -19.52 -9.01
C SER A 27 -30.50 -19.22 -9.62
N VAL A 28 -30.30 -17.98 -10.09
CA VAL A 28 -28.98 -17.46 -10.35
C VAL A 28 -28.27 -17.57 -9.01
N SER A 29 -27.42 -18.57 -8.86
CA SER A 29 -26.55 -18.69 -7.67
C SER A 29 -25.71 -17.41 -7.67
N LYS A 30 -25.97 -16.50 -6.71
CA LYS A 30 -25.17 -15.31 -6.55
C LYS A 30 -23.73 -15.77 -6.32
N ASP A 31 -22.83 -15.42 -7.23
CA ASP A 31 -21.41 -15.68 -7.05
C ASP A 31 -20.93 -14.99 -5.74
N THR A 32 -20.63 -15.78 -4.74
CA THR A 32 -20.18 -15.34 -3.43
C THR A 32 -18.67 -15.42 -3.27
N THR A 33 -17.95 -15.82 -4.33
CA THR A 33 -16.49 -15.85 -4.34
C THR A 33 -15.92 -14.45 -4.21
N ILE A 34 -15.18 -14.19 -3.15
CA ILE A 34 -14.47 -12.92 -2.95
C ILE A 34 -13.25 -12.90 -3.88
N ARG A 35 -13.10 -11.85 -4.70
CA ARG A 35 -11.95 -11.69 -5.60
C ARG A 35 -11.11 -10.49 -5.22
N ILE A 36 -9.82 -10.73 -5.01
CA ILE A 36 -8.83 -9.72 -4.60
C ILE A 36 -7.81 -9.55 -5.72
N GLY A 37 -7.58 -8.31 -6.14
CA GLY A 37 -6.55 -7.96 -7.12
C GLY A 37 -5.35 -7.32 -6.44
N VAL A 38 -4.14 -7.89 -6.55
CA VAL A 38 -2.89 -7.23 -6.15
C VAL A 38 -2.31 -6.50 -7.35
N LEU A 39 -2.32 -5.18 -7.28
CA LEU A 39 -1.83 -4.31 -8.34
C LEU A 39 -0.60 -3.55 -7.84
N GLU A 40 0.58 -3.98 -8.28
CA GLU A 40 1.85 -3.41 -7.82
C GLU A 40 2.81 -3.17 -8.97
N ASP A 41 3.91 -2.49 -8.70
CA ASP A 41 5.05 -2.40 -9.59
C ASP A 41 5.84 -3.71 -9.49
N MET A 42 5.66 -4.62 -10.45
CA MET A 42 6.32 -5.93 -10.46
C MET A 42 7.68 -5.92 -11.19
N SER A 43 7.96 -4.90 -12.00
CA SER A 43 9.12 -4.85 -12.88
C SER A 43 9.88 -3.53 -12.86
N GLY A 44 9.31 -2.47 -12.30
CA GLY A 44 9.88 -1.12 -12.27
C GLY A 44 10.66 -0.80 -10.98
N PRO A 45 10.87 0.50 -10.68
CA PRO A 45 11.73 0.95 -9.58
C PRO A 45 11.26 0.56 -8.19
N TYR A 46 9.98 0.23 -8.00
CA TYR A 46 9.43 -0.18 -6.69
C TYR A 46 9.24 -1.68 -6.52
N ARG A 47 9.70 -2.49 -7.51
CA ARG A 47 9.56 -3.95 -7.52
C ARG A 47 9.96 -4.60 -6.20
N ASP A 48 11.10 -4.22 -5.63
CA ASP A 48 11.67 -4.91 -4.47
C ASP A 48 11.02 -4.50 -3.15
N ILE A 49 10.45 -3.29 -3.09
CA ILE A 49 9.77 -2.78 -1.90
C ILE A 49 8.26 -3.05 -1.92
N THR A 50 7.68 -3.47 -3.06
CA THR A 50 6.28 -3.84 -3.22
C THR A 50 6.16 -5.16 -3.98
N GLY A 51 5.93 -5.16 -5.26
CA GLY A 51 6.06 -6.24 -6.24
C GLY A 51 5.59 -7.64 -5.84
N PRO A 52 6.32 -8.68 -6.27
CA PRO A 52 5.91 -10.07 -6.05
C PRO A 52 5.76 -10.46 -4.58
N THR A 53 6.51 -9.84 -3.67
CA THR A 53 6.40 -10.14 -2.23
C THR A 53 5.05 -9.70 -1.65
N SER A 54 4.41 -8.63 -2.18
CA SER A 54 3.03 -8.26 -1.79
C SER A 54 2.03 -9.35 -2.18
N VAL A 55 2.22 -10.01 -3.32
CA VAL A 55 1.38 -11.16 -3.73
C VAL A 55 1.53 -12.31 -2.74
N VAL A 56 2.75 -12.65 -2.33
CA VAL A 56 3.02 -13.70 -1.34
C VAL A 56 2.37 -13.38 0.01
N CYS A 57 2.50 -12.15 0.48
CA CYS A 57 1.92 -11.69 1.75
C CYS A 57 0.37 -11.71 1.70
N THR A 58 -0.22 -11.24 0.60
CA THR A 58 -1.68 -11.32 0.36
C THR A 58 -2.16 -12.77 0.34
N GLN A 59 -1.44 -13.65 -0.37
CA GLN A 59 -1.77 -15.07 -0.43
C GLN A 59 -1.67 -15.74 0.94
N GLN A 60 -0.77 -15.27 1.83
CA GLN A 60 -0.69 -15.76 3.21
C GLN A 60 -1.95 -15.39 4.00
N ALA A 61 -2.43 -14.15 3.90
CA ALA A 61 -3.69 -13.74 4.53
C ALA A 61 -4.88 -14.61 4.06
N ILE A 62 -4.94 -14.90 2.76
CA ILE A 62 -5.98 -15.77 2.18
C ILE A 62 -5.85 -17.20 2.70
N ARG A 63 -4.63 -17.77 2.78
CA ARG A 63 -4.41 -19.13 3.31
C ARG A 63 -4.90 -19.25 4.77
N GLU A 64 -4.52 -18.30 5.62
CA GLU A 64 -4.91 -18.28 7.02
C GLU A 64 -6.42 -18.11 7.20
N PHE A 65 -7.02 -17.20 6.44
CA PHE A 65 -8.45 -16.97 6.47
C PHE A 65 -9.23 -18.22 6.04
N ARG A 66 -8.84 -18.84 4.92
CA ARG A 66 -9.52 -20.04 4.39
C ARG A 66 -9.36 -21.26 5.30
N ALA A 67 -8.21 -21.42 5.95
CA ALA A 67 -8.01 -22.49 6.94
C ALA A 67 -9.04 -22.43 8.08
N ALA A 68 -9.42 -21.22 8.50
CA ALA A 68 -10.44 -20.99 9.52
C ALA A 68 -11.88 -20.86 8.95
N ASN A 69 -12.05 -20.75 7.63
CA ASN A 69 -13.33 -20.50 6.96
C ASN A 69 -13.39 -21.23 5.62
N PRO A 70 -13.44 -22.58 5.62
CA PRO A 70 -13.33 -23.38 4.38
C PRO A 70 -14.51 -23.16 3.42
N ASP A 71 -15.65 -22.73 3.92
CA ASP A 71 -16.87 -22.50 3.13
C ASP A 71 -16.87 -21.16 2.37
N ILE A 72 -15.88 -20.27 2.62
CA ILE A 72 -15.78 -18.99 1.93
C ILE A 72 -14.70 -19.08 0.85
N ALA A 73 -15.13 -19.04 -0.41
CA ALA A 73 -14.22 -19.02 -1.54
C ALA A 73 -13.55 -17.64 -1.67
N VAL A 74 -12.23 -17.63 -1.83
CA VAL A 74 -11.42 -16.44 -2.07
C VAL A 74 -10.46 -16.73 -3.22
N GLU A 75 -10.47 -15.86 -4.22
CA GLU A 75 -9.58 -15.87 -5.38
C GLU A 75 -8.65 -14.67 -5.38
N LEU A 76 -7.44 -14.85 -5.90
CA LEU A 76 -6.42 -13.83 -6.04
C LEU A 76 -6.02 -13.71 -7.51
N VAL A 77 -6.03 -12.48 -8.02
CA VAL A 77 -5.37 -12.10 -9.27
C VAL A 77 -4.29 -11.06 -9.00
N SER A 78 -3.29 -10.98 -9.86
CA SER A 78 -2.23 -9.99 -9.73
C SER A 78 -1.82 -9.43 -11.08
N ALA A 79 -1.40 -8.16 -11.12
CA ALA A 79 -0.91 -7.51 -12.32
C ALA A 79 0.18 -6.50 -12.00
N ASP A 80 0.96 -6.19 -13.02
CA ASP A 80 2.04 -5.21 -13.03
C ASP A 80 1.54 -3.90 -13.64
N HIS A 81 1.48 -2.83 -12.85
CA HIS A 81 1.19 -1.50 -13.40
C HIS A 81 2.44 -0.80 -13.97
N GLN A 82 3.62 -1.42 -13.89
CA GLN A 82 4.88 -0.92 -14.47
C GLN A 82 5.22 0.52 -14.03
N ASN A 83 4.76 0.93 -12.88
CA ASN A 83 4.80 2.30 -12.37
C ASN A 83 4.17 3.36 -13.31
N LYS A 84 3.21 2.94 -14.16
CA LYS A 84 2.50 3.79 -15.13
C LYS A 84 1.03 3.94 -14.72
N PRO A 85 0.57 5.15 -14.36
CA PRO A 85 -0.80 5.38 -13.90
C PRO A 85 -1.90 4.97 -14.89
N ASP A 86 -1.70 5.19 -16.18
CA ASP A 86 -2.64 4.84 -17.25
C ASP A 86 -2.79 3.32 -17.39
N VAL A 87 -1.69 2.57 -17.34
CA VAL A 87 -1.69 1.09 -17.35
C VAL A 87 -2.46 0.57 -16.14
N GLY A 88 -2.15 1.08 -14.94
CA GLY A 88 -2.83 0.67 -13.72
C GLY A 88 -4.32 0.97 -13.74
N LEU A 89 -4.75 2.15 -14.20
CA LEU A 89 -6.17 2.50 -14.32
C LEU A 89 -6.91 1.60 -15.33
N GLY A 90 -6.26 1.24 -16.42
CA GLY A 90 -6.81 0.30 -17.40
C GLY A 90 -7.09 -1.06 -16.77
N ILE A 91 -6.11 -1.60 -16.03
CA ILE A 91 -6.25 -2.89 -15.32
C ILE A 91 -7.37 -2.84 -14.27
N VAL A 92 -7.45 -1.76 -13.47
CA VAL A 92 -8.47 -1.63 -12.43
C VAL A 92 -9.88 -1.61 -13.02
N ARG A 93 -10.10 -0.87 -14.12
CA ARG A 93 -11.40 -0.84 -14.80
C ARG A 93 -11.78 -2.21 -15.35
N GLU A 94 -10.85 -2.88 -16.05
CA GLU A 94 -11.07 -4.25 -16.54
C GLU A 94 -11.41 -5.21 -15.40
N TRP A 95 -10.68 -5.16 -14.29
CA TRP A 95 -10.91 -6.02 -13.13
C TRP A 95 -12.29 -5.82 -12.52
N PHE A 96 -12.74 -4.57 -12.38
CA PHE A 96 -14.06 -4.28 -11.82
C PHE A 96 -15.20 -4.59 -12.79
N ASP A 97 -15.01 -4.34 -14.08
CA ASP A 97 -16.06 -4.48 -15.09
C ASP A 97 -16.19 -5.91 -15.62
N GLN A 98 -15.10 -6.67 -15.73
CA GLN A 98 -15.07 -7.96 -16.41
C GLN A 98 -14.65 -9.12 -15.50
N SER A 99 -13.67 -8.92 -14.62
CA SER A 99 -13.11 -9.99 -13.81
C SER A 99 -13.79 -10.16 -12.44
N GLY A 100 -14.69 -9.26 -12.07
CA GLY A 100 -15.46 -9.32 -10.83
C GLY A 100 -14.62 -9.16 -9.55
N VAL A 101 -13.49 -8.44 -9.63
CA VAL A 101 -12.66 -8.09 -8.47
C VAL A 101 -13.45 -7.20 -7.51
N ASP A 102 -13.37 -7.48 -6.23
CA ASP A 102 -14.10 -6.76 -5.18
C ASP A 102 -13.22 -5.73 -4.46
N ALA A 103 -11.92 -6.02 -4.33
CA ALA A 103 -10.94 -5.16 -3.70
C ALA A 103 -9.61 -5.19 -4.44
N VAL A 104 -9.01 -4.01 -4.67
CA VAL A 104 -7.64 -3.85 -5.16
C VAL A 104 -6.73 -3.55 -3.97
N VAL A 105 -5.60 -4.23 -3.89
CA VAL A 105 -4.60 -4.12 -2.83
C VAL A 105 -3.30 -3.59 -3.42
N GLY A 106 -2.60 -2.74 -2.66
CA GLY A 106 -1.29 -2.22 -3.03
C GLY A 106 -1.37 -0.88 -3.73
N VAL A 107 -0.92 -0.83 -4.99
CA VAL A 107 -0.86 0.38 -5.84
C VAL A 107 0.27 1.31 -5.42
N SER A 108 1.51 0.92 -5.69
CA SER A 108 2.72 1.65 -5.24
C SER A 108 2.96 3.02 -5.88
N ASN A 109 2.18 3.43 -6.87
CA ASN A 109 2.28 4.75 -7.50
C ASN A 109 1.22 5.71 -6.92
N SER A 110 1.64 6.79 -6.24
CA SER A 110 0.71 7.74 -5.61
C SER A 110 -0.18 8.48 -6.60
N ALA A 111 0.28 8.76 -7.84
CA ALA A 111 -0.57 9.37 -8.86
C ALA A 111 -1.67 8.41 -9.33
N LEU A 112 -1.35 7.12 -9.48
CA LEU A 112 -2.33 6.08 -9.77
C LEU A 112 -3.34 5.93 -8.61
N ALA A 113 -2.86 5.86 -7.37
CA ALA A 113 -3.73 5.73 -6.19
C ALA A 113 -4.72 6.90 -6.05
N ILE A 114 -4.26 8.14 -6.33
CA ILE A 114 -5.12 9.34 -6.37
C ILE A 114 -6.17 9.21 -7.49
N ALA A 115 -5.75 8.84 -8.70
CA ALA A 115 -6.64 8.70 -9.84
C ALA A 115 -7.67 7.57 -9.67
N MET A 116 -7.32 6.50 -8.93
CA MET A 116 -8.23 5.39 -8.62
C MET A 116 -9.42 5.79 -7.75
N LYS A 117 -9.33 6.90 -6.99
CA LYS A 117 -10.43 7.37 -6.12
C LYS A 117 -11.77 7.40 -6.85
N SER A 118 -11.82 8.05 -8.02
CA SER A 118 -13.06 8.15 -8.80
C SER A 118 -13.56 6.80 -9.28
N VAL A 119 -12.67 5.90 -9.67
CA VAL A 119 -13.04 4.57 -10.18
C VAL A 119 -13.62 3.69 -9.08
N VAL A 120 -12.99 3.63 -7.90
CA VAL A 120 -13.51 2.81 -6.78
C VAL A 120 -14.84 3.36 -6.24
N GLU A 121 -15.04 4.68 -6.25
CA GLU A 121 -16.30 5.31 -5.85
C GLU A 121 -17.43 5.05 -6.87
N GLU A 122 -17.14 5.18 -8.17
CA GLU A 122 -18.08 4.91 -9.26
C GLU A 122 -18.56 3.45 -9.28
N LYS A 123 -17.59 2.51 -9.13
CA LYS A 123 -17.86 1.06 -9.19
C LYS A 123 -18.32 0.48 -7.84
N ASP A 124 -18.33 1.28 -6.79
CA ASP A 124 -18.54 0.86 -5.40
C ASP A 124 -17.69 -0.37 -5.01
N LYS A 125 -16.39 -0.30 -5.33
CA LYS A 125 -15.38 -1.30 -5.02
C LYS A 125 -14.38 -0.74 -4.01
N LEU A 126 -13.39 -1.55 -3.59
CA LEU A 126 -12.45 -1.18 -2.54
C LEU A 126 -11.04 -0.95 -3.07
N HIS A 127 -10.37 0.06 -2.52
CA HIS A 127 -8.92 0.20 -2.59
C HIS A 127 -8.32 0.06 -1.19
N LEU A 128 -7.59 -1.02 -0.98
CA LEU A 128 -6.81 -1.30 0.22
C LEU A 128 -5.37 -0.81 -0.04
N ASN A 129 -5.14 0.49 0.09
CA ASN A 129 -3.83 1.08 -0.16
C ASN A 129 -2.84 0.66 0.92
N THR A 130 -1.75 0.00 0.53
CA THR A 130 -0.67 -0.45 1.40
C THR A 130 0.71 0.04 0.96
N SER A 131 0.79 0.69 -0.21
CA SER A 131 2.06 0.96 -0.87
C SER A 131 2.23 2.40 -1.36
N ALA A 132 1.16 3.07 -1.83
CA ALA A 132 1.24 4.48 -2.17
C ALA A 132 1.33 5.33 -0.91
N ALA A 133 2.41 6.10 -0.77
CA ALA A 133 2.75 6.77 0.48
C ALA A 133 2.17 8.18 0.64
N SER A 134 1.59 8.81 -0.40
CA SER A 134 1.13 10.19 -0.32
C SER A 134 0.14 10.40 0.83
N SER A 135 0.47 11.30 1.76
CA SER A 135 -0.41 11.69 2.87
C SER A 135 -1.72 12.37 2.40
N ALA A 136 -1.76 12.84 1.13
CA ALA A 136 -2.95 13.38 0.49
C ALA A 136 -4.09 12.35 0.35
N LEU A 137 -3.77 11.04 0.34
CA LEU A 137 -4.75 9.95 0.20
C LEU A 137 -5.71 9.82 1.40
N THR A 138 -5.34 10.37 2.55
CA THR A 138 -6.20 10.47 3.74
C THR A 138 -6.52 11.94 4.10
N SER A 139 -6.29 12.84 3.16
CA SER A 139 -6.61 14.26 3.22
C SER A 139 -7.53 14.62 2.06
N GLU A 140 -7.11 15.48 1.13
CA GLU A 140 -7.91 15.95 0.00
C GLU A 140 -8.41 14.86 -0.96
N TYR A 141 -7.74 13.71 -0.99
CA TYR A 141 -8.13 12.55 -1.82
C TYR A 141 -8.68 11.37 -1.01
N CYS A 142 -9.12 11.61 0.22
CA CYS A 142 -9.81 10.58 1.01
C CYS A 142 -11.06 10.06 0.29
N SER A 143 -11.42 8.80 0.53
CA SER A 143 -12.55 8.15 -0.12
C SER A 143 -13.28 7.23 0.85
N PRO A 144 -14.61 7.15 0.78
CA PRO A 144 -15.38 6.19 1.58
C PRO A 144 -15.13 4.74 1.15
N ASN A 145 -14.46 4.52 0.02
CA ASN A 145 -14.13 3.23 -0.56
C ASN A 145 -12.65 2.86 -0.41
N SER A 146 -11.85 3.71 0.26
CA SER A 146 -10.40 3.48 0.39
C SER A 146 -9.94 3.56 1.83
N LEU A 147 -8.91 2.77 2.15
CA LEU A 147 -8.11 2.92 3.36
C LEU A 147 -6.64 3.08 3.00
N HIS A 148 -5.85 3.55 3.96
CA HIS A 148 -4.40 3.66 3.84
C HIS A 148 -3.74 2.94 5.02
N TRP A 149 -3.16 1.76 4.76
CA TRP A 149 -2.47 0.94 5.74
C TRP A 149 -0.98 1.25 5.75
N GLY A 150 -0.33 0.98 6.87
CA GLY A 150 1.10 1.22 7.02
C GLY A 150 1.46 2.70 7.22
N TYR A 151 2.42 3.19 6.52
CA TYR A 151 3.01 4.53 6.63
C TYR A 151 2.40 5.52 5.62
N ASP A 152 2.76 6.80 5.77
CA ASP A 152 2.61 7.83 4.75
C ASP A 152 3.75 8.86 4.83
N THR A 153 3.80 9.78 3.87
CA THR A 153 4.85 10.81 3.79
C THR A 153 4.88 11.73 5.01
N TRP A 154 3.73 11.99 5.63
CA TRP A 154 3.66 12.77 6.87
C TRP A 154 4.32 12.02 8.04
N CYS A 155 4.00 10.74 8.22
CA CYS A 155 4.57 9.90 9.26
C CYS A 155 6.11 9.84 9.14
N LEU A 156 6.64 9.59 7.95
CA LEU A 156 8.08 9.53 7.69
C LEU A 156 8.76 10.88 7.95
N ALA A 157 8.18 11.96 7.47
CA ALA A 157 8.71 13.32 7.62
C ALA A 157 8.82 13.74 9.09
N HIS A 158 7.77 13.49 9.87
CA HIS A 158 7.71 13.91 11.28
C HIS A 158 8.56 13.03 12.20
N ALA A 159 8.68 11.74 11.89
CA ALA A 159 9.57 10.86 12.63
C ALA A 159 11.06 11.21 12.45
N THR A 160 11.44 11.88 11.36
CA THR A 160 12.83 12.11 10.97
C THR A 160 13.21 13.59 10.98
N GLY A 161 12.46 14.46 10.30
CA GLY A 161 12.84 15.86 10.05
C GLY A 161 13.01 16.68 11.32
N GLY A 162 11.98 16.70 12.16
CA GLY A 162 12.03 17.47 13.41
C GLY A 162 13.15 17.06 14.39
N PRO A 163 13.32 15.75 14.67
CA PRO A 163 14.46 15.26 15.47
C PRO A 163 15.83 15.69 14.92
N LEU A 164 16.05 15.64 13.61
CA LEU A 164 17.34 16.01 13.01
C LEU A 164 17.61 17.52 13.08
N VAL A 165 16.58 18.37 12.97
CA VAL A 165 16.73 19.82 13.21
C VAL A 165 17.19 20.09 14.64
N ARG A 166 16.60 19.42 15.65
CA ARG A 166 17.01 19.55 17.07
C ARG A 166 18.43 19.03 17.33
N GLN A 167 18.98 18.19 16.47
CA GLN A 167 20.38 17.72 16.50
C GLN A 167 21.33 18.67 15.77
N GLY A 168 20.86 19.83 15.24
CA GLY A 168 21.67 20.86 14.63
C GLY A 168 21.67 20.85 13.10
N LEU A 169 20.92 19.97 12.44
CA LEU A 169 20.73 19.98 10.99
C LEU A 169 19.63 21.01 10.65
N ASP A 170 19.94 22.29 10.73
CA ASP A 170 18.98 23.39 10.67
C ASP A 170 18.79 23.99 9.26
N THR A 171 19.62 23.60 8.27
CA THR A 171 19.52 24.04 6.87
C THR A 171 19.45 22.84 5.93
N TRP A 172 18.43 22.84 5.04
CA TRP A 172 18.05 21.70 4.23
C TRP A 172 18.02 22.04 2.73
N PHE A 173 18.51 21.10 1.91
CA PHE A 173 18.40 21.15 0.46
C PHE A 173 17.73 19.85 -0.03
N PHE A 174 16.77 19.94 -0.96
CA PHE A 174 16.03 18.78 -1.46
C PHE A 174 16.57 18.22 -2.77
N ILE A 175 16.56 16.90 -2.91
CA ILE A 175 16.63 16.15 -4.18
C ILE A 175 15.35 15.33 -4.28
N THR A 176 14.45 15.70 -5.21
CA THR A 176 13.04 15.25 -5.21
C THR A 176 12.64 14.66 -6.56
N PRO A 177 12.05 13.43 -6.61
CA PRO A 177 11.48 12.90 -7.83
C PRO A 177 10.27 13.72 -8.30
N ASN A 178 10.23 14.08 -9.59
CA ASN A 178 9.24 15.00 -10.15
C ASN A 178 7.89 14.32 -10.42
N TYR A 179 7.23 13.77 -9.38
CA TYR A 179 5.85 13.27 -9.48
C TYR A 179 5.11 13.39 -8.13
N ALA A 180 3.85 12.95 -8.07
CA ALA A 180 2.94 13.21 -6.94
C ALA A 180 3.52 12.81 -5.56
N PHE A 181 4.16 11.65 -5.44
CA PHE A 181 4.78 11.20 -4.20
C PHE A 181 5.91 12.13 -3.75
N GLY A 182 6.88 12.40 -4.64
CA GLY A 182 8.05 13.23 -4.29
C GLY A 182 7.65 14.64 -3.85
N LYS A 183 6.70 15.26 -4.57
CA LYS A 183 6.19 16.60 -4.25
C LYS A 183 5.50 16.63 -2.89
N MET A 184 4.64 15.63 -2.60
CA MET A 184 3.97 15.56 -1.30
C MET A 184 4.98 15.30 -0.19
N PHE A 185 5.95 14.42 -0.42
CA PHE A 185 6.97 14.13 0.58
C PHE A 185 7.84 15.35 0.88
N GLN A 186 8.27 16.09 -0.15
CA GLN A 186 8.98 17.35 0.05
C GLN A 186 8.15 18.36 0.87
N SER A 187 6.84 18.45 0.61
CA SER A 187 5.94 19.32 1.38
C SER A 187 5.89 18.88 2.85
N ASP A 188 5.62 17.61 3.14
CA ASP A 188 5.54 17.11 4.51
C ASP A 188 6.86 17.25 5.27
N VAL A 189 8.02 17.04 4.61
CA VAL A 189 9.34 17.28 5.22
C VAL A 189 9.58 18.76 5.45
N THR A 190 9.18 19.63 4.53
CA THR A 190 9.28 21.10 4.71
C THR A 190 8.51 21.54 5.93
N ASP A 191 7.28 21.06 6.10
CA ASP A 191 6.44 21.40 7.25
C ASP A 191 7.07 20.91 8.56
N ALA A 192 7.56 19.68 8.62
CA ALA A 192 8.20 19.09 9.80
C ALA A 192 9.50 19.83 10.19
N VAL A 193 10.33 20.17 9.20
CA VAL A 193 11.60 20.88 9.39
C VAL A 193 11.33 22.32 9.86
N THR A 194 10.42 23.03 9.22
CA THR A 194 10.07 24.42 9.53
C THR A 194 9.43 24.53 10.92
N ALA A 195 8.51 23.62 11.25
CA ALA A 195 7.90 23.58 12.58
C ALA A 195 8.93 23.34 13.70
N ALA A 196 10.05 22.69 13.40
CA ALA A 196 11.16 22.48 14.33
C ALA A 196 12.18 23.65 14.35
N GLY A 197 11.97 24.71 13.55
CA GLY A 197 12.86 25.87 13.45
C GLY A 197 13.96 25.75 12.39
N GLY A 198 13.95 24.72 11.56
CA GLY A 198 14.87 24.56 10.44
C GLY A 198 14.47 25.41 9.23
N LYS A 199 15.35 25.49 8.24
CA LYS A 199 15.16 26.29 7.02
C LYS A 199 15.43 25.45 5.77
N ILE A 200 14.57 25.56 4.79
CA ILE A 200 14.80 25.04 3.44
C ILE A 200 15.53 26.13 2.65
N ILE A 201 16.74 25.84 2.19
CA ILE A 201 17.59 26.81 1.49
C ILE A 201 17.70 26.53 -0.02
N GLY A 202 17.08 25.45 -0.49
CA GLY A 202 17.01 25.13 -1.91
C GLY A 202 16.53 23.70 -2.17
N GLY A 203 16.49 23.35 -3.45
CA GLY A 203 16.13 22.01 -3.87
C GLY A 203 16.13 21.87 -5.38
N VAL A 204 16.22 20.66 -5.85
CA VAL A 204 16.18 20.27 -7.26
C VAL A 204 15.26 19.07 -7.44
N SER A 205 14.52 19.07 -8.56
CA SER A 205 13.70 17.93 -8.94
C SER A 205 14.37 17.16 -10.09
N TYR A 206 14.28 15.84 -10.04
CA TYR A 206 14.80 14.96 -11.08
C TYR A 206 13.67 14.21 -11.81
N PRO A 207 13.83 13.93 -13.12
CA PRO A 207 12.91 13.08 -13.88
C PRO A 207 12.81 11.67 -13.26
N PHE A 208 11.60 11.20 -13.04
CA PHE A 208 11.32 9.87 -12.50
C PHE A 208 10.39 9.11 -13.46
N PRO A 209 10.67 7.84 -13.78
CA PRO A 209 11.73 6.94 -13.25
C PRO A 209 13.05 6.93 -14.03
N GLU A 210 13.31 7.89 -14.92
CA GLU A 210 14.39 7.84 -15.91
C GLU A 210 15.79 8.12 -15.33
N THR A 211 15.87 8.82 -14.19
CA THR A 211 17.15 9.23 -13.60
C THR A 211 17.86 8.08 -12.91
N THR A 212 19.09 7.80 -13.32
CA THR A 212 19.96 6.79 -12.69
C THR A 212 21.29 7.38 -12.20
N ASP A 213 21.68 8.58 -12.65
CA ASP A 213 22.86 9.32 -12.24
C ASP A 213 22.46 10.57 -11.46
N PHE A 214 22.90 10.66 -10.21
CA PHE A 214 22.60 11.75 -9.29
C PHE A 214 23.75 12.75 -9.11
N SER A 215 24.87 12.57 -9.83
CA SER A 215 26.08 13.38 -9.67
C SER A 215 25.85 14.88 -9.78
N ALA A 216 25.11 15.32 -10.81
CA ALA A 216 24.82 16.74 -11.03
C ALA A 216 23.94 17.33 -9.92
N PHE A 217 23.03 16.54 -9.33
CA PHE A 217 22.18 16.96 -8.23
C PHE A 217 22.98 17.08 -6.93
N PHE A 218 23.95 16.20 -6.70
CA PHE A 218 24.85 16.29 -5.55
C PHE A 218 25.74 17.52 -5.60
N LEU A 219 26.29 17.87 -6.77
CA LEU A 219 27.09 19.10 -6.93
C LEU A 219 26.26 20.35 -6.59
N GLN A 220 24.99 20.41 -7.00
CA GLN A 220 24.09 21.50 -6.64
C GLN A 220 23.80 21.53 -5.12
N ALA A 221 23.53 20.36 -4.52
CA ALA A 221 23.31 20.23 -3.10
C ALA A 221 24.53 20.65 -2.27
N GLN A 222 25.73 20.21 -2.64
CA GLN A 222 26.97 20.63 -1.98
C GLN A 222 27.21 22.14 -2.07
N SER A 223 26.99 22.71 -3.28
CA SER A 223 27.16 24.14 -3.52
C SER A 223 26.19 25.00 -2.71
N SER A 224 25.07 24.45 -2.25
CA SER A 224 24.08 25.17 -1.42
C SER A 224 24.59 25.47 0.00
N GLY A 225 25.57 24.70 0.50
CA GLY A 225 26.04 24.78 1.88
C GLY A 225 25.03 24.25 2.92
N ALA A 226 24.02 23.49 2.51
CA ALA A 226 23.07 22.88 3.42
C ALA A 226 23.74 21.87 4.35
N LYS A 227 23.33 21.83 5.62
CA LYS A 227 23.75 20.82 6.59
C LYS A 227 23.08 19.46 6.33
N ALA A 228 21.86 19.45 5.78
CA ALA A 228 21.14 18.26 5.41
C ALA A 228 20.75 18.27 3.93
N ILE A 229 21.03 17.16 3.22
CA ILE A 229 20.53 16.90 1.88
C ILE A 229 19.41 15.87 2.01
N ALA A 230 18.17 16.31 1.81
CA ALA A 230 16.98 15.48 1.90
C ALA A 230 16.66 14.80 0.56
N PHE A 231 16.73 13.49 0.52
CA PHE A 231 16.32 12.70 -0.63
C PHE A 231 14.92 12.14 -0.39
N THR A 232 13.96 12.53 -1.22
CA THR A 232 12.55 12.14 -1.11
C THR A 232 12.13 11.07 -2.14
N GLY A 233 13.10 10.31 -2.66
CA GLY A 233 12.89 9.13 -3.51
C GLY A 233 12.79 7.83 -2.70
N ALA A 234 12.45 6.74 -3.37
CA ALA A 234 12.29 5.41 -2.77
C ALA A 234 12.71 4.30 -3.76
N GLY A 235 12.80 3.05 -3.27
CA GLY A 235 13.09 1.89 -4.10
C GLY A 235 14.47 1.94 -4.74
N ASN A 236 14.55 1.64 -6.04
CA ASN A 236 15.84 1.63 -6.76
C ASN A 236 16.50 3.01 -6.80
N ASP A 237 15.73 4.09 -6.86
CA ASP A 237 16.27 5.45 -6.81
C ASP A 237 16.97 5.72 -5.49
N PHE A 238 16.37 5.28 -4.37
CA PHE A 238 16.97 5.39 -3.05
C PHE A 238 18.31 4.65 -3.00
N VAL A 239 18.34 3.39 -3.46
CA VAL A 239 19.57 2.57 -3.48
C VAL A 239 20.66 3.22 -4.31
N ASN A 240 20.33 3.69 -5.52
CA ASN A 240 21.29 4.33 -6.42
C ASN A 240 21.79 5.65 -5.85
N CYS A 241 20.90 6.47 -5.31
CA CYS A 241 21.23 7.76 -4.72
C CYS A 241 22.14 7.60 -3.50
N VAL A 242 21.85 6.67 -2.58
CA VAL A 242 22.69 6.42 -1.38
C VAL A 242 24.08 5.91 -1.77
N LYS A 243 24.18 4.98 -2.74
CA LYS A 243 25.48 4.50 -3.24
C LYS A 243 26.34 5.64 -3.77
N GLN A 244 25.76 6.45 -4.65
CA GLN A 244 26.46 7.58 -5.24
C GLN A 244 26.77 8.65 -4.20
N ALA A 245 25.87 8.96 -3.26
CA ALA A 245 26.14 9.87 -2.15
C ALA A 245 27.34 9.41 -1.31
N HIS A 246 27.46 8.11 -1.06
CA HIS A 246 28.62 7.53 -0.37
C HIS A 246 29.90 7.70 -1.18
N GLU A 247 29.88 7.44 -2.49
CA GLU A 247 31.03 7.63 -3.40
C GLU A 247 31.46 9.10 -3.49
N PHE A 248 30.52 10.04 -3.41
CA PHE A 248 30.77 11.48 -3.34
C PHE A 248 31.23 11.97 -1.97
N GLY A 249 31.29 11.09 -0.96
CA GLY A 249 31.69 11.44 0.40
C GLY A 249 30.66 12.26 1.18
N LEU A 250 29.41 12.34 0.72
CA LEU A 250 28.33 13.11 1.36
C LEU A 250 27.89 12.51 2.70
N THR A 251 28.22 11.24 2.96
CA THR A 251 27.90 10.55 4.20
C THR A 251 28.97 10.72 5.29
N MET A 252 30.11 11.38 4.98
CA MET A 252 31.28 11.47 5.87
C MET A 252 31.76 12.91 6.13
N GLY A 253 31.05 13.94 5.64
CA GLY A 253 31.44 15.35 5.72
C GLY A 253 30.61 16.19 6.70
N ASN A 254 30.68 17.53 6.56
CA ASN A 254 29.86 18.49 7.30
C ASN A 254 28.38 18.50 6.87
N THR A 255 28.05 17.78 5.81
CA THR A 255 26.71 17.66 5.25
C THR A 255 26.19 16.23 5.50
N THR A 256 25.00 16.09 6.06
CA THR A 256 24.37 14.80 6.29
C THR A 256 23.40 14.48 5.17
N PHE A 257 23.57 13.32 4.53
CA PHE A 257 22.56 12.79 3.62
C PHE A 257 21.40 12.18 4.43
N VAL A 258 20.18 12.63 4.16
CA VAL A 258 18.96 12.19 4.85
C VAL A 258 18.05 11.52 3.84
N GLY A 259 17.95 10.19 3.91
CA GLY A 259 16.94 9.40 3.23
C GLY A 259 15.77 9.11 4.17
N PHE A 260 14.59 8.95 3.63
CA PHE A 260 13.37 8.74 4.42
C PHE A 260 12.63 7.45 4.08
N SER A 261 12.97 6.82 2.97
CA SER A 261 12.20 5.70 2.40
C SER A 261 13.12 4.55 1.98
N GLY A 262 14.08 4.25 2.85
CA GLY A 262 15.13 3.26 2.59
C GLY A 262 14.76 1.84 2.95
N TYR A 263 13.62 1.55 3.43
CA TYR A 263 13.10 0.25 3.90
C TYR A 263 14.12 -0.90 3.93
N ILE A 264 13.84 -1.94 4.68
CA ILE A 264 14.78 -3.07 4.85
C ILE A 264 15.30 -3.67 3.52
N ASN A 265 14.48 -3.66 2.46
CA ASN A 265 14.88 -4.17 1.14
C ASN A 265 16.02 -3.35 0.53
N SER A 266 15.97 -2.02 0.68
CA SER A 266 17.03 -1.12 0.23
C SER A 266 18.31 -1.31 1.06
N VAL A 267 18.19 -1.52 2.37
CA VAL A 267 19.35 -1.80 3.25
C VAL A 267 20.00 -3.14 2.87
N VAL A 268 19.22 -4.16 2.54
CA VAL A 268 19.72 -5.43 2.01
C VAL A 268 20.48 -5.21 0.69
N ALA A 269 19.94 -4.41 -0.23
CA ALA A 269 20.55 -4.13 -1.54
C ALA A 269 21.84 -3.28 -1.42
N LEU A 270 21.91 -2.36 -0.45
CA LEU A 270 23.09 -1.53 -0.16
C LEU A 270 24.20 -2.34 0.55
N GLY A 271 23.80 -3.25 1.41
CA GLY A 271 24.68 -3.90 2.37
C GLY A 271 25.05 -3.00 3.55
N LEU A 272 25.31 -3.60 4.71
CA LEU A 272 25.62 -2.86 5.93
C LEU A 272 26.84 -1.92 5.84
N PRO A 273 27.93 -2.23 5.09
CA PRO A 273 29.05 -1.29 4.97
C PRO A 273 28.66 0.08 4.40
N VAL A 274 27.70 0.12 3.49
CA VAL A 274 27.16 1.38 2.88
C VAL A 274 26.02 1.96 3.68
N ALA A 275 25.13 1.10 4.17
CA ALA A 275 23.88 1.53 4.80
C ALA A 275 24.03 1.86 6.30
N GLN A 276 25.12 1.45 6.98
CA GLN A 276 25.29 1.69 8.41
C GLN A 276 25.17 3.18 8.78
N GLY A 277 24.43 3.43 9.86
CA GLY A 277 24.21 4.79 10.35
C GLY A 277 23.05 5.53 9.68
N LEU A 278 22.47 5.01 8.60
CA LEU A 278 21.20 5.52 8.12
C LEU A 278 20.11 5.34 9.18
N THR A 279 19.14 6.25 9.17
CA THR A 279 17.95 6.15 10.01
C THR A 279 16.72 5.98 9.13
N GLU A 280 15.88 5.01 9.50
CA GLU A 280 14.67 4.67 8.75
C GLU A 280 13.44 4.73 9.65
N ALA A 281 12.40 5.40 9.19
CA ALA A 281 11.12 5.42 9.86
C ALA A 281 10.20 4.37 9.21
N GLU A 282 9.85 3.34 9.95
CA GLU A 282 8.97 2.27 9.46
C GLU A 282 7.91 1.91 10.50
N THR A 283 6.82 1.32 10.04
CA THR A 283 5.71 0.84 10.88
C THR A 283 5.73 -0.67 11.08
N PHE A 284 6.65 -1.35 10.43
CA PHE A 284 6.89 -2.78 10.53
C PHE A 284 8.38 -3.09 10.35
N TYR A 285 8.88 -4.00 11.16
CA TYR A 285 10.17 -4.65 10.97
C TYR A 285 10.00 -6.13 11.29
N TRP A 286 10.54 -6.99 10.43
CA TRP A 286 10.33 -8.44 10.52
C TRP A 286 10.77 -9.03 11.88
N ASP A 287 11.77 -8.46 12.52
CA ASP A 287 12.36 -8.89 13.80
C ASP A 287 12.03 -7.92 14.97
N LEU A 288 10.91 -7.22 14.88
CA LEU A 288 10.51 -6.27 15.93
C LEU A 288 10.07 -6.96 17.22
N ASN A 289 9.32 -8.06 17.10
CA ASN A 289 8.77 -8.84 18.21
C ASN A 289 8.40 -10.26 17.79
N ASP A 290 7.90 -11.09 18.71
CA ASP A 290 7.55 -12.48 18.42
C ASP A 290 6.46 -12.62 17.34
N ARG A 291 5.48 -11.70 17.29
CA ARG A 291 4.41 -11.74 16.29
C ARG A 291 4.95 -11.47 14.88
N THR A 292 5.80 -10.44 14.73
CA THR A 292 6.39 -10.10 13.41
C THR A 292 7.33 -11.20 12.93
N ARG A 293 8.09 -11.83 13.85
CA ARG A 293 8.91 -13.01 13.55
C ARG A 293 8.06 -14.20 13.11
N ALA A 294 6.96 -14.47 13.81
CA ALA A 294 6.03 -15.54 13.45
C ALA A 294 5.38 -15.33 12.09
N PHE A 295 4.93 -14.10 11.78
CA PHE A 295 4.45 -13.76 10.44
C PHE A 295 5.52 -14.02 9.37
N THR A 296 6.74 -13.51 9.59
CA THR A 296 7.84 -13.66 8.64
C THR A 296 8.21 -15.12 8.42
N ALA A 297 8.20 -15.94 9.47
CA ALA A 297 8.44 -17.38 9.36
C ALA A 297 7.40 -18.08 8.46
N ARG A 298 6.12 -17.65 8.49
CA ARG A 298 5.05 -18.21 7.67
C ARG A 298 5.16 -17.83 6.18
N VAL A 299 5.66 -16.64 5.87
CA VAL A 299 5.82 -16.19 4.47
C VAL A 299 7.15 -16.59 3.86
N ARG A 300 8.20 -16.74 4.67
CA ARG A 300 9.59 -17.04 4.22
C ARG A 300 9.71 -18.21 3.22
N PRO A 301 9.01 -19.35 3.38
CA PRO A 301 9.09 -20.46 2.43
C PRO A 301 8.65 -20.13 0.99
N TYR A 302 7.93 -19.02 0.80
CA TYR A 302 7.37 -18.59 -0.47
C TYR A 302 8.08 -17.37 -1.06
N LEU A 303 9.08 -16.82 -0.34
CA LEU A 303 9.89 -15.68 -0.77
C LEU A 303 11.15 -16.16 -1.49
N SER A 304 11.67 -15.31 -2.36
CA SER A 304 13.01 -15.52 -2.93
C SER A 304 14.07 -15.52 -1.82
N ALA A 305 15.14 -16.28 -2.02
CA ALA A 305 16.22 -16.37 -1.02
C ALA A 305 16.76 -14.98 -0.66
N GLY A 306 16.90 -14.72 0.64
CA GLY A 306 17.39 -13.44 1.15
C GLY A 306 16.37 -12.31 1.22
N THR A 307 15.17 -12.49 0.66
CA THR A 307 14.10 -11.47 0.73
C THR A 307 13.46 -11.46 2.12
N LEU A 308 13.25 -10.26 2.64
CA LEU A 308 12.50 -9.99 3.87
C LEU A 308 11.32 -9.07 3.54
N PRO A 309 10.14 -9.29 4.13
CA PRO A 309 9.02 -8.38 3.93
C PRO A 309 9.30 -7.03 4.61
N CYS A 310 8.96 -5.93 3.92
CA CYS A 310 8.91 -4.60 4.49
C CYS A 310 7.47 -4.20 4.84
N GLN A 311 7.30 -2.98 5.35
CA GLN A 311 5.99 -2.47 5.79
C GLN A 311 4.91 -2.47 4.70
N ASN A 312 5.24 -2.26 3.41
CA ASN A 312 4.29 -2.27 2.30
C ASN A 312 3.67 -3.66 2.12
N GLN A 313 4.54 -4.65 2.10
CA GLN A 313 4.21 -6.05 1.87
C GLN A 313 3.50 -6.66 3.07
N ALA A 314 3.95 -6.34 4.30
CA ALA A 314 3.25 -6.68 5.53
C ALA A 314 1.87 -6.01 5.60
N GLY A 315 1.75 -4.77 5.09
CA GLY A 315 0.48 -4.06 4.96
C GLY A 315 -0.52 -4.80 4.06
N SER A 316 -0.04 -5.41 2.98
CA SER A 316 -0.89 -6.20 2.08
C SER A 316 -1.50 -7.42 2.78
N TYR A 317 -0.72 -8.11 3.64
CA TYR A 317 -1.25 -9.17 4.50
C TYR A 317 -2.30 -8.64 5.48
N ALA A 318 -1.99 -7.60 6.24
CA ALA A 318 -2.83 -7.07 7.29
C ALA A 318 -4.16 -6.52 6.77
N ALA A 319 -4.11 -5.70 5.71
CA ALA A 319 -5.28 -5.10 5.09
C ALA A 319 -6.25 -6.15 4.52
N VAL A 320 -5.70 -7.17 3.84
CA VAL A 320 -6.51 -8.26 3.27
C VAL A 320 -7.10 -9.13 4.36
N LEU A 321 -6.35 -9.48 5.39
CA LEU A 321 -6.88 -10.27 6.50
C LEU A 321 -8.03 -9.55 7.21
N HIS A 322 -7.90 -8.23 7.42
CA HIS A 322 -8.94 -7.41 8.03
C HIS A 322 -10.17 -7.29 7.13
N TYR A 323 -9.98 -7.07 5.82
CA TYR A 323 -11.06 -7.06 4.82
C TYR A 323 -11.84 -8.39 4.83
N LEU A 324 -11.15 -9.53 4.81
CA LEU A 324 -11.79 -10.85 4.80
C LEU A 324 -12.56 -11.12 6.10
N LYS A 325 -12.06 -10.68 7.25
CA LYS A 325 -12.79 -10.75 8.53
C LYS A 325 -14.09 -9.93 8.46
N ALA A 326 -14.05 -8.70 7.92
CA ALA A 326 -15.23 -7.85 7.76
C ALA A 326 -16.22 -8.45 6.75
N ALA A 327 -15.75 -8.94 5.61
CA ALA A 327 -16.58 -9.59 4.59
C ALA A 327 -17.28 -10.84 5.12
N LYS A 328 -16.60 -11.66 5.94
CA LYS A 328 -17.22 -12.80 6.65
C LYS A 328 -18.33 -12.34 7.59
N ALA A 329 -18.06 -11.33 8.42
CA ALA A 329 -19.03 -10.83 9.39
C ALA A 329 -20.31 -10.29 8.74
N MET A 330 -20.19 -9.63 7.59
CA MET A 330 -21.31 -9.14 6.80
C MET A 330 -22.05 -10.24 6.00
N GLY A 331 -21.35 -11.32 5.71
CA GLY A 331 -21.67 -12.33 4.71
C GLY A 331 -21.18 -11.93 3.31
N PRO A 332 -20.47 -12.84 2.58
CA PRO A 332 -19.79 -12.53 1.32
C PRO A 332 -20.67 -11.84 0.28
N ALA A 333 -21.92 -12.26 0.12
CA ALA A 333 -22.84 -11.66 -0.84
C ALA A 333 -23.13 -10.17 -0.56
N LYS A 334 -23.24 -9.78 0.71
CA LYS A 334 -23.44 -8.37 1.11
C LYS A 334 -22.17 -7.56 0.95
N ALA A 335 -21.02 -8.14 1.30
CA ALA A 335 -19.72 -7.47 1.14
C ALA A 335 -19.43 -7.16 -0.33
N LYS A 336 -19.72 -8.11 -1.24
CA LYS A 336 -19.57 -7.91 -2.70
C LYS A 336 -20.54 -6.87 -3.28
N ALA A 337 -21.70 -6.71 -2.66
CA ALA A 337 -22.76 -5.82 -3.16
C ALA A 337 -22.41 -4.34 -2.96
N SER A 338 -21.58 -3.98 -1.96
CA SER A 338 -21.16 -2.60 -1.73
C SER A 338 -19.80 -2.54 -1.05
N GLY A 339 -18.81 -1.98 -1.75
CA GLY A 339 -17.48 -1.67 -1.22
C GLY A 339 -17.56 -0.63 -0.10
N ARG A 340 -18.40 0.40 -0.26
CA ARG A 340 -18.62 1.43 0.76
C ARG A 340 -19.15 0.85 2.08
N ALA A 341 -20.15 -0.03 2.00
CA ALA A 341 -20.67 -0.68 3.19
C ALA A 341 -19.62 -1.59 3.86
N THR A 342 -18.82 -2.28 3.06
CA THR A 342 -17.72 -3.12 3.56
C THR A 342 -16.62 -2.29 4.20
N MET A 343 -16.25 -1.15 3.62
CA MET A 343 -15.31 -0.20 4.22
C MET A 343 -15.84 0.34 5.56
N ALA A 344 -17.13 0.65 5.64
CA ALA A 344 -17.74 1.08 6.91
C ALA A 344 -17.66 -0.02 7.99
N ALA A 345 -17.90 -1.28 7.63
CA ALA A 345 -17.74 -2.42 8.54
C ALA A 345 -16.27 -2.61 8.97
N MET A 346 -15.31 -2.45 8.07
CA MET A 346 -13.89 -2.47 8.40
C MET A 346 -13.52 -1.38 9.41
N LYS A 347 -14.01 -0.14 9.20
CA LYS A 347 -13.77 1.00 10.11
C LYS A 347 -14.40 0.80 11.49
N ALA A 348 -15.53 0.10 11.57
CA ALA A 348 -16.21 -0.19 12.83
C ALA A 348 -15.52 -1.27 13.68
N THR A 349 -14.57 -2.00 13.11
CA THR A 349 -13.88 -3.12 13.77
C THR A 349 -12.43 -2.73 14.09
N PRO A 350 -11.95 -2.88 15.33
CA PRO A 350 -10.53 -2.69 15.63
C PRO A 350 -9.65 -3.62 14.80
N THR A 351 -8.49 -3.12 14.40
CA THR A 351 -7.48 -3.94 13.72
C THR A 351 -6.61 -4.64 14.77
N ASP A 352 -6.28 -5.89 14.51
CA ASP A 352 -5.24 -6.64 15.25
C ASP A 352 -4.69 -7.74 14.36
N ASP A 353 -3.40 -7.65 14.06
CA ASP A 353 -2.66 -8.58 13.22
C ASP A 353 -1.20 -8.73 13.67
N ASP A 354 -0.51 -9.74 13.14
CA ASP A 354 0.86 -10.05 13.56
C ASP A 354 1.92 -9.07 13.02
N CYS A 355 1.55 -8.16 12.12
CA CYS A 355 2.48 -7.21 11.53
C CYS A 355 2.47 -5.87 12.26
N PHE A 356 1.28 -5.31 12.56
CA PHE A 356 1.13 -3.96 13.11
C PHE A 356 0.54 -3.95 14.53
N GLY A 357 0.07 -5.10 15.03
CA GLY A 357 -0.57 -5.21 16.32
C GLY A 357 -1.97 -4.58 16.35
N ALA A 358 -2.39 -4.15 17.53
CA ALA A 358 -3.69 -3.52 17.73
C ALA A 358 -3.70 -2.09 17.17
N GLY A 359 -4.81 -1.73 16.51
CA GLY A 359 -5.01 -0.41 15.92
C GLY A 359 -6.47 -0.17 15.55
N SER A 360 -6.71 0.87 14.75
CA SER A 360 -8.05 1.20 14.25
C SER A 360 -7.97 1.93 12.91
N ILE A 361 -9.10 2.03 12.21
CA ILE A 361 -9.23 2.78 10.96
C ILE A 361 -10.05 4.04 11.25
N ARG A 362 -9.46 5.22 11.02
CA ARG A 362 -10.12 6.50 11.22
C ARG A 362 -11.17 6.80 10.13
N ALA A 363 -11.99 7.83 10.35
CA ALA A 363 -13.03 8.25 9.41
C ALA A 363 -12.44 8.63 8.03
N ASP A 364 -11.25 9.25 8.00
CA ASP A 364 -10.50 9.61 6.77
C ASP A 364 -9.89 8.41 6.03
N GLY A 365 -10.02 7.20 6.57
CA GLY A 365 -9.45 5.97 6.01
C GLY A 365 -8.03 5.66 6.46
N ARG A 366 -7.37 6.50 7.29
CA ARG A 366 -6.05 6.21 7.84
C ARG A 366 -6.13 5.10 8.88
N VAL A 367 -5.37 4.03 8.68
CA VAL A 367 -5.16 3.00 9.70
C VAL A 367 -4.07 3.48 10.66
N ILE A 368 -4.37 3.52 11.95
CA ILE A 368 -3.45 4.01 12.98
C ILE A 368 -2.91 2.87 13.83
N HIS A 369 -1.61 2.89 14.03
CA HIS A 369 -0.80 1.96 14.83
C HIS A 369 0.53 2.65 15.17
N PRO A 370 1.39 2.07 16.02
CA PRO A 370 2.71 2.66 16.32
C PRO A 370 3.60 2.80 15.07
N SER A 371 4.52 3.77 15.12
CA SER A 371 5.62 3.93 14.17
C SER A 371 6.95 3.88 14.92
N TYR A 372 8.00 3.46 14.25
CA TYR A 372 9.31 3.24 14.82
C TYR A 372 10.37 4.01 14.02
N LEU A 373 11.33 4.60 14.72
CA LEU A 373 12.56 5.06 14.13
C LEU A 373 13.63 4.00 14.39
N PHE A 374 14.22 3.50 13.33
CA PHE A 374 15.32 2.52 13.36
C PHE A 374 16.63 3.16 12.98
N GLY A 375 17.70 2.68 13.58
CA GLY A 375 19.07 2.89 13.09
C GLY A 375 19.56 1.64 12.37
N VAL A 376 20.15 1.82 11.20
CA VAL A 376 20.81 0.72 10.49
C VAL A 376 22.09 0.35 11.24
N LYS A 377 22.22 -0.94 11.58
CA LYS A 377 23.38 -1.49 12.30
C LYS A 377 24.65 -1.43 11.45
N SER A 378 25.79 -1.32 12.11
CA SER A 378 27.08 -1.62 11.48
C SER A 378 27.24 -3.14 11.29
N PRO A 379 28.19 -3.59 10.43
CA PRO A 379 28.50 -5.01 10.29
C PRO A 379 28.88 -5.70 11.62
N ALA A 380 29.51 -4.95 12.54
CA ALA A 380 29.93 -5.48 13.86
C ALA A 380 28.74 -5.64 14.83
N GLU A 381 27.65 -4.88 14.65
CA GLU A 381 26.45 -4.96 15.48
C GLU A 381 25.48 -6.05 15.02
N SER A 382 25.53 -6.45 13.74
CA SER A 382 24.65 -7.47 13.15
C SER A 382 25.11 -8.88 13.58
N LYS A 383 24.18 -9.66 14.14
CA LYS A 383 24.48 -10.97 14.76
C LYS A 383 24.08 -12.15 13.88
N TYR A 384 23.15 -11.97 12.95
CA TYR A 384 22.61 -13.01 12.06
C TYR A 384 22.08 -12.40 10.75
N PRO A 385 21.88 -13.19 9.71
CA PRO A 385 21.32 -12.69 8.44
C PRO A 385 19.95 -12.01 8.64
N GLY A 386 19.83 -10.75 8.18
CA GLY A 386 18.63 -9.94 8.33
C GLY A 386 18.53 -9.14 9.63
N ASP A 387 19.47 -9.27 10.56
CA ASP A 387 19.59 -8.42 11.76
C ASP A 387 20.18 -7.06 11.40
N LEU A 388 19.38 -6.20 10.79
CA LEU A 388 19.83 -4.97 10.15
C LEU A 388 19.51 -3.72 10.95
N TYR A 389 18.52 -3.77 11.84
CA TYR A 389 18.01 -2.59 12.53
C TYR A 389 18.14 -2.68 14.06
N LYS A 390 18.27 -1.51 14.68
CA LYS A 390 18.06 -1.28 16.11
C LYS A 390 17.01 -0.20 16.29
N VAL A 391 16.05 -0.41 17.21
CA VAL A 391 15.03 0.58 17.52
C VAL A 391 15.68 1.77 18.25
N LEU A 392 15.52 2.97 17.70
CA LEU A 392 15.98 4.22 18.31
C LEU A 392 14.87 4.91 19.06
N ALA A 393 13.64 4.88 18.51
CA ALA A 393 12.45 5.48 19.13
C ALA A 393 11.19 4.76 18.68
N THR A 394 10.15 4.85 19.51
CA THR A 394 8.78 4.42 19.18
C THR A 394 7.86 5.62 19.29
N THR A 395 7.13 5.91 18.23
CA THR A 395 6.07 6.91 18.22
C THR A 395 4.74 6.21 18.48
N PRO A 396 4.03 6.57 19.56
CA PRO A 396 2.76 5.91 19.89
C PRO A 396 1.69 6.23 18.85
N THR A 397 0.69 5.37 18.77
CA THR A 397 -0.39 5.36 17.76
C THR A 397 -1.07 6.71 17.57
N ASP A 398 -1.30 7.47 18.64
CA ASP A 398 -1.99 8.77 18.63
C ASP A 398 -1.13 9.92 18.06
N LYS A 399 0.18 9.69 17.89
CA LYS A 399 1.16 10.68 17.39
C LYS A 399 1.86 10.25 16.11
N ALA A 400 1.65 9.02 15.65
CA ALA A 400 2.37 8.45 14.51
C ALA A 400 1.92 9.03 13.16
N PHE A 401 0.69 9.55 13.08
CA PHE A 401 0.09 10.05 11.86
C PHE A 401 -0.50 11.44 12.05
N ARG A 402 -0.66 12.18 10.94
CA ARG A 402 -1.24 13.52 10.95
C ARG A 402 -2.52 13.55 11.81
N PRO A 403 -2.67 14.52 12.72
CA PRO A 403 -3.94 14.73 13.41
C PRO A 403 -5.09 14.88 12.41
N ILE A 404 -6.21 14.22 12.68
CA ILE A 404 -7.35 14.21 11.74
C ILE A 404 -7.90 15.64 11.48
N SER A 405 -7.77 16.51 12.48
CA SER A 405 -8.17 17.94 12.40
C SER A 405 -7.28 18.77 11.48
N GLU A 406 -6.07 18.32 11.16
CA GLU A 406 -5.13 19.00 10.26
C GLU A 406 -5.26 18.50 8.81
N GLY A 407 -6.01 17.44 8.60
CA GLY A 407 -6.32 16.90 7.26
C GLY A 407 -7.40 17.74 6.56
N ARG A 408 -7.53 17.55 5.23
CA ARG A 408 -8.54 18.22 4.39
C ARG A 408 -9.58 17.22 3.85
N CYS A 409 -9.81 16.15 4.59
CA CYS A 409 -10.76 15.11 4.15
C CYS A 409 -12.20 15.62 4.29
N ALA A 410 -12.91 15.73 3.17
CA ALA A 410 -14.30 16.19 3.15
C ALA A 410 -15.25 15.28 3.96
N MET A 411 -14.91 14.03 4.20
CA MET A 411 -15.71 13.11 5.02
C MET A 411 -15.64 13.41 6.53
N VAL A 412 -14.69 14.25 6.96
CA VAL A 412 -14.44 14.56 8.38
C VAL A 412 -14.95 15.95 8.73
N HIS A 413 -14.94 16.87 7.77
CA HIS A 413 -15.23 18.30 7.97
C HIS A 413 -16.61 18.70 7.39
N THR A 414 -17.56 17.77 7.34
CA THR A 414 -18.96 18.02 6.94
C THR A 414 -19.79 18.53 8.09
#